data_95dc363e88948bcaff4b637c40a48d86
#
_entry.id   95dc363e88948bcaff4b637c40a48d86
#
_cell.length_a   1.000
_cell.length_b   1.000
_cell.length_c   1.000
_cell.angle_alpha   90.00
_cell.angle_beta   90.00
_cell.angle_gamma   90.00
#
_symmetry.space_group_name_H-M   'P 1'
#
loop_
_entity.id
_entity.type
_entity.pdbx_description
1 polymer ?
#
loop_
_entity_poly.entity_id
_entity_poly.type
_entity_poly.pdbx_seq_one_letter_code
_entity_poly.pdbx_strand_id
1 'polypeptide(L)'
;LNIKSIEPTPSPNTMKINLDEELPAGKSNNYKKEHAHEAPPLIKSILEIEGVKGLYHVADFLAVERNGKFSWEEVLPQVRAAFGEKSTEASTQLEEVDEHFGEVNVQIQTFKEIPLQIKLVTAETEKRFGLPDRFLKAMQAAQKEDDNYIMLRRWKDMGVRYGELEQLGEQITEEINATYPEERLKSLVDRAHRPITELPKRTLIKLTPQMLDNPDWRIRFQLLEQMDDPTLEDLPVLEKALEDEKSSIRRLAVVYLGMIEDQRVLPLLYQGLRDKTVPVRRAAGDCLSDLGFPEAMHEASKALADKSRIVRWRAAMFLYEVGDESVLPALKEAENDPEFEVQLQIKMAIERIEEGQAAKGSIWKQMTEARNK
;
A
#
# COMPACT_ATOMS: atom_id res chain seq x y z
N LEU A 1 35.31 -0.02 0.90
CA LEU A 1 33.85 0.10 0.89
C LEU A 1 33.31 -0.49 -0.41
N ASN A 2 32.68 -1.67 -0.34
CA ASN A 2 31.98 -2.30 -1.46
C ASN A 2 30.54 -2.55 -1.06
N ILE A 3 29.66 -2.61 -2.05
CA ILE A 3 28.25 -2.90 -1.85
C ILE A 3 28.07 -4.40 -1.59
N LYS A 4 27.42 -4.78 -0.49
CA LYS A 4 26.96 -6.15 -0.21
C LYS A 4 25.56 -6.39 -0.76
N SER A 5 24.65 -5.46 -0.48
CA SER A 5 23.27 -5.48 -0.96
C SER A 5 22.69 -4.07 -0.98
N ILE A 6 21.61 -3.88 -1.74
CA ILE A 6 20.82 -2.65 -1.75
C ILE A 6 19.40 -3.03 -1.36
N GLU A 7 18.84 -2.35 -0.36
CA GLU A 7 17.55 -2.66 0.23
C GLU A 7 16.68 -1.39 0.25
N PRO A 8 15.38 -1.47 -0.08
CA PRO A 8 14.48 -0.36 0.11
C PRO A 8 14.30 -0.07 1.60
N THR A 9 13.90 1.16 1.90
CA THR A 9 13.49 1.55 3.25
C THR A 9 11.99 1.85 3.25
N PRO A 10 11.35 1.99 4.43
CA PRO A 10 9.96 2.43 4.50
C PRO A 10 9.67 3.78 3.81
N SER A 11 10.71 4.53 3.48
CA SER A 11 10.61 5.77 2.68
C SER A 11 10.86 5.47 1.21
N PRO A 12 9.93 5.73 0.28
CA PRO A 12 10.10 5.48 -1.16
C PRO A 12 11.22 6.31 -1.79
N ASN A 13 11.69 7.33 -1.09
CA ASN A 13 12.78 8.21 -1.55
C ASN A 13 14.12 7.90 -0.87
N THR A 14 14.23 6.78 -0.15
CA THR A 14 15.46 6.38 0.53
C THR A 14 15.78 4.92 0.23
N MET A 15 17.02 4.64 -0.15
CA MET A 15 17.52 3.30 -0.39
C MET A 15 18.68 3.02 0.58
N LYS A 16 18.68 1.85 1.20
CA LYS A 16 19.72 1.38 2.11
C LYS A 16 20.73 0.56 1.32
N ILE A 17 21.99 0.95 1.36
CA ILE A 17 23.12 0.23 0.75
C ILE A 17 23.92 -0.40 1.88
N ASN A 18 23.89 -1.70 2.00
CA ASN A 18 24.70 -2.44 2.97
C ASN A 18 26.16 -2.54 2.45
N LEU A 19 27.11 -2.28 3.31
CA LEU A 19 28.54 -2.18 2.99
C LEU A 19 29.33 -3.32 3.61
N ASP A 20 30.50 -3.59 3.06
CA ASP A 20 31.47 -4.55 3.60
C ASP A 20 32.30 -4.01 4.78
N GLU A 21 32.23 -2.71 5.03
CA GLU A 21 32.93 -2.05 6.13
C GLU A 21 31.94 -1.36 7.08
N GLU A 22 32.22 -1.43 8.38
CA GLU A 22 31.40 -0.84 9.44
C GLU A 22 32.06 0.40 10.03
N LEU A 23 31.29 1.45 10.28
CA LEU A 23 31.73 2.59 11.05
C LEU A 23 31.95 2.22 12.53
N PRO A 24 32.91 2.86 13.24
CA PRO A 24 33.06 2.68 14.66
C PRO A 24 31.75 2.89 15.43
N ALA A 25 31.50 2.02 16.40
CA ALA A 25 30.26 2.06 17.20
C ALA A 25 29.93 3.46 17.72
N GLY A 26 28.69 3.90 17.51
CA GLY A 26 28.19 5.20 17.92
C GLY A 26 28.53 6.37 16.99
N LYS A 27 29.20 6.10 15.85
CA LYS A 27 29.42 7.12 14.83
C LYS A 27 28.34 7.03 13.74
N SER A 28 27.85 8.20 13.35
CA SER A 28 27.00 8.37 12.17
C SER A 28 27.37 9.69 11.47
N ASN A 29 27.26 9.71 10.15
CA ASN A 29 27.55 10.89 9.36
C ASN A 29 26.35 11.21 8.47
N ASN A 30 25.90 12.44 8.48
CA ASN A 30 24.84 12.94 7.62
C ASN A 30 25.45 13.91 6.60
N TYR A 31 25.42 13.56 5.34
CA TYR A 31 26.01 14.33 4.25
C TYR A 31 24.91 14.96 3.41
N LYS A 32 24.99 16.27 3.25
CA LYS A 32 24.08 17.03 2.39
C LYS A 32 24.84 17.60 1.19
N LYS A 33 24.13 17.83 0.10
CA LYS A 33 24.69 18.34 -1.15
C LYS A 33 25.43 19.68 -0.97
N GLU A 34 24.96 20.50 -0.03
CA GLU A 34 25.55 21.80 0.30
C GLU A 34 26.97 21.69 0.89
N HIS A 35 27.28 20.57 1.54
CA HIS A 35 28.59 20.31 2.17
C HIS A 35 29.36 19.17 1.49
N ALA A 36 29.07 18.89 0.22
CA ALA A 36 29.71 17.80 -0.52
C ALA A 36 31.23 17.93 -0.64
N HIS A 37 31.75 19.17 -0.53
CA HIS A 37 33.22 19.46 -0.62
C HIS A 37 34.00 18.95 0.58
N GLU A 38 33.32 18.74 1.74
CA GLU A 38 33.93 18.23 2.98
C GLU A 38 33.81 16.69 3.09
N ALA A 39 33.07 16.06 2.20
CA ALA A 39 32.79 14.63 2.25
C ALA A 39 33.96 13.80 1.68
N PRO A 40 34.11 12.53 2.11
CA PRO A 40 35.04 11.60 1.51
C PRO A 40 34.80 11.46 -0.01
N PRO A 41 35.83 11.13 -0.82
CA PRO A 41 35.73 11.13 -2.29
C PRO A 41 34.53 10.31 -2.83
N LEU A 42 34.29 9.11 -2.30
CA LEU A 42 33.15 8.27 -2.67
C LEU A 42 31.81 8.94 -2.34
N ILE A 43 31.65 9.45 -1.14
CA ILE A 43 30.43 10.14 -0.70
C ILE A 43 30.18 11.38 -1.55
N LYS A 44 31.25 12.13 -1.85
CA LYS A 44 31.18 13.29 -2.73
C LYS A 44 30.69 12.91 -4.12
N SER A 45 31.24 11.87 -4.74
CA SER A 45 30.81 11.43 -6.08
C SER A 45 29.35 11.00 -6.11
N ILE A 46 28.85 10.37 -5.04
CA ILE A 46 27.42 10.01 -4.92
C ILE A 46 26.55 11.25 -4.75
N LEU A 47 26.95 12.23 -3.93
CA LEU A 47 26.20 13.49 -3.76
C LEU A 47 26.14 14.35 -5.03
N GLU A 48 27.12 14.21 -5.94
CA GLU A 48 27.16 14.92 -7.23
C GLU A 48 26.20 14.30 -8.26
N ILE A 49 25.69 13.07 -8.03
CA ILE A 49 24.70 12.43 -8.91
C ILE A 49 23.43 13.28 -8.94
N GLU A 50 22.91 13.53 -10.15
CA GLU A 50 21.65 14.22 -10.33
C GLU A 50 20.51 13.37 -9.73
N GLY A 51 19.65 14.00 -8.92
CA GLY A 51 18.60 13.28 -8.21
C GLY A 51 18.94 12.87 -6.78
N VAL A 52 20.19 12.74 -6.37
CA VAL A 52 20.56 12.49 -4.97
C VAL A 52 20.42 13.79 -4.16
N LYS A 53 19.74 13.72 -3.01
CA LYS A 53 19.58 14.84 -2.08
C LYS A 53 20.56 14.80 -0.92
N GLY A 54 20.82 13.62 -0.40
CA GLY A 54 21.63 13.44 0.79
C GLY A 54 22.00 11.98 1.03
N LEU A 55 22.94 11.76 1.93
CA LEU A 55 23.44 10.45 2.32
C LEU A 55 23.54 10.40 3.85
N TYR A 56 23.10 9.30 4.43
CA TYR A 56 23.27 9.02 5.86
C TYR A 56 24.04 7.72 6.04
N HIS A 57 25.25 7.81 6.62
CA HIS A 57 26.13 6.67 6.84
C HIS A 57 26.12 6.31 8.33
N VAL A 58 25.71 5.11 8.67
CA VAL A 58 25.68 4.59 10.04
C VAL A 58 25.94 3.08 10.04
N ALA A 59 26.69 2.61 11.03
CA ALA A 59 27.11 1.23 11.12
C ALA A 59 27.68 0.70 9.79
N ASP A 60 27.12 -0.35 9.24
CA ASP A 60 27.54 -1.02 8.01
C ASP A 60 26.68 -0.65 6.78
N PHE A 61 25.92 0.47 6.83
CA PHE A 61 25.09 0.86 5.71
C PHE A 61 25.11 2.36 5.39
N LEU A 62 24.85 2.67 4.13
CA LEU A 62 24.67 4.01 3.60
C LEU A 62 23.22 4.17 3.11
N ALA A 63 22.45 5.06 3.72
CA ALA A 63 21.13 5.42 3.22
C ALA A 63 21.26 6.56 2.20
N VAL A 64 20.81 6.32 0.97
CA VAL A 64 20.78 7.31 -0.12
C VAL A 64 19.39 7.91 -0.21
N GLU A 65 19.27 9.22 -0.05
CA GLU A 65 18.03 9.95 -0.26
C GLU A 65 18.00 10.57 -1.66
N ARG A 66 16.93 10.26 -2.42
CA ARG A 66 16.70 10.85 -3.76
C ARG A 66 15.69 11.99 -3.73
N ASN A 67 15.71 12.80 -4.77
CA ASN A 67 14.61 13.67 -5.14
C ASN A 67 13.55 12.84 -5.89
N GLY A 68 12.30 12.81 -5.44
CA GLY A 68 11.21 12.04 -6.04
C GLY A 68 10.92 12.31 -7.53
N LYS A 69 11.54 13.33 -8.11
CA LYS A 69 11.48 13.60 -9.58
C LYS A 69 12.37 12.67 -10.42
N PHE A 70 13.29 11.95 -9.80
CA PHE A 70 14.24 11.05 -10.48
C PHE A 70 13.90 9.61 -10.08
N SER A 71 13.91 8.69 -11.05
CA SER A 71 13.68 7.27 -10.78
C SER A 71 14.90 6.62 -10.11
N TRP A 72 14.69 5.53 -9.36
CA TRP A 72 15.81 4.74 -8.86
C TRP A 72 16.59 4.07 -9.99
N GLU A 73 15.95 3.78 -11.13
CA GLU A 73 16.60 3.30 -12.35
C GLU A 73 17.67 4.25 -12.89
N GLU A 74 17.50 5.55 -12.72
CA GLU A 74 18.46 6.56 -13.15
C GLU A 74 19.55 6.78 -12.10
N VAL A 75 19.20 6.70 -10.81
CA VAL A 75 20.10 7.03 -9.69
C VAL A 75 21.00 5.85 -9.32
N LEU A 76 20.45 4.63 -9.15
CA LEU A 76 21.22 3.49 -8.63
C LEU A 76 22.39 3.03 -9.54
N PRO A 77 22.27 2.98 -10.87
CA PRO A 77 23.42 2.64 -11.72
C PRO A 77 24.59 3.61 -11.54
N GLN A 78 24.31 4.90 -11.35
CA GLN A 78 25.34 5.91 -11.11
C GLN A 78 25.94 5.77 -9.70
N VAL A 79 25.13 5.43 -8.71
CA VAL A 79 25.62 5.12 -7.36
C VAL A 79 26.55 3.90 -7.39
N ARG A 80 26.16 2.80 -8.06
CA ARG A 80 27.02 1.61 -8.24
C ARG A 80 28.32 1.95 -8.97
N ALA A 81 28.25 2.76 -10.03
CA ALA A 81 29.43 3.22 -10.74
C ALA A 81 30.39 4.03 -9.83
N ALA A 82 29.86 4.82 -8.89
CA ALA A 82 30.67 5.54 -7.91
C ALA A 82 31.44 4.59 -6.97
N PHE A 83 30.88 3.41 -6.66
CA PHE A 83 31.58 2.35 -5.91
C PHE A 83 32.61 1.58 -6.79
N GLY A 84 32.73 1.89 -8.09
CA GLY A 84 33.68 1.24 -8.99
C GLY A 84 33.13 -0.04 -9.64
N GLU A 85 31.84 -0.35 -9.46
CA GLU A 85 31.19 -1.44 -10.17
C GLU A 85 31.06 -1.06 -11.66
N LYS A 86 31.74 -1.82 -12.54
CA LYS A 86 31.56 -1.64 -13.99
C LYS A 86 30.17 -2.11 -14.39
N SER A 87 29.45 -1.30 -15.14
CA SER A 87 28.21 -1.68 -15.82
C SER A 87 28.50 -2.79 -16.83
N THR A 88 28.56 -4.01 -16.39
CA THR A 88 28.50 -5.20 -17.24
C THR A 88 27.04 -5.62 -17.28
N GLU A 89 26.48 -5.71 -18.48
CA GLU A 89 25.09 -6.11 -18.79
C GLU A 89 24.70 -7.52 -18.30
N ALA A 90 25.43 -8.13 -17.37
CA ALA A 90 25.28 -9.55 -17.01
C ALA A 90 25.43 -9.85 -15.50
N SER A 91 25.23 -8.89 -14.60
CA SER A 91 25.06 -9.24 -13.17
C SER A 91 24.04 -8.29 -12.54
N THR A 92 22.79 -8.49 -12.88
CA THR A 92 21.66 -7.96 -12.13
C THR A 92 21.58 -8.76 -10.82
N GLN A 93 22.38 -8.39 -9.82
CA GLN A 93 22.00 -8.74 -8.45
C GLN A 93 20.71 -7.97 -8.19
N LEU A 94 19.66 -8.72 -7.95
CA LEU A 94 18.30 -8.29 -7.87
C LEU A 94 18.17 -7.20 -6.81
N GLU A 95 17.85 -5.99 -7.28
CA GLU A 95 17.48 -4.87 -6.42
C GLU A 95 16.10 -5.16 -5.85
N GLU A 96 15.94 -5.03 -4.54
CA GLU A 96 14.63 -5.20 -3.91
C GLU A 96 13.64 -4.17 -4.47
N VAL A 97 12.49 -4.67 -4.87
CA VAL A 97 11.43 -3.89 -5.53
C VAL A 97 10.71 -2.99 -4.52
N ASP A 98 10.25 -1.83 -4.96
CA ASP A 98 9.38 -0.95 -4.19
C ASP A 98 8.07 -1.70 -3.83
N GLU A 99 7.93 -2.11 -2.58
CA GLU A 99 6.76 -2.82 -2.05
C GLU A 99 5.46 -2.01 -2.17
N HIS A 100 5.57 -0.71 -2.44
CA HIS A 100 4.47 0.25 -2.52
C HIS A 100 4.11 0.64 -3.96
N PHE A 101 4.52 -0.16 -4.96
CA PHE A 101 4.31 0.15 -6.37
C PHE A 101 2.83 0.41 -6.71
N GLY A 102 2.55 1.62 -7.15
CA GLY A 102 1.22 2.09 -7.54
C GLY A 102 0.27 2.41 -6.38
N GLU A 103 0.77 2.46 -5.15
CA GLU A 103 -0.02 2.78 -3.98
C GLU A 103 -0.33 4.28 -3.86
N VAL A 104 -1.57 4.58 -3.48
CA VAL A 104 -2.03 5.90 -3.10
C VAL A 104 -2.52 5.83 -1.66
N ASN A 105 -1.79 6.43 -0.74
CA ASN A 105 -2.20 6.51 0.65
C ASN A 105 -3.35 7.51 0.80
N VAL A 106 -4.41 7.09 1.47
CA VAL A 106 -5.64 7.88 1.68
C VAL A 106 -5.73 8.33 3.12
N GLN A 107 -5.82 9.64 3.32
CA GLN A 107 -6.03 10.22 4.63
C GLN A 107 -7.27 11.10 4.62
N ILE A 108 -8.08 11.05 5.68
CA ILE A 108 -9.24 11.91 5.87
C ILE A 108 -8.98 12.82 7.07
N GLN A 109 -9.09 14.12 6.86
CA GLN A 109 -9.08 15.06 7.97
C GLN A 109 -10.44 15.10 8.62
N THR A 110 -10.48 14.97 9.94
CA THR A 110 -11.71 15.02 10.73
C THR A 110 -11.63 16.10 11.81
N PHE A 111 -12.78 16.66 12.17
CA PHE A 111 -12.98 17.50 13.35
C PHE A 111 -14.07 16.85 14.20
N LYS A 112 -13.75 16.39 15.41
CA LYS A 112 -14.69 15.66 16.28
C LYS A 112 -15.44 14.55 15.52
N GLU A 113 -14.70 13.73 14.75
CA GLU A 113 -15.20 12.66 13.87
C GLU A 113 -15.99 13.10 12.63
N ILE A 114 -16.24 14.39 12.42
CA ILE A 114 -16.85 14.92 11.20
C ILE A 114 -15.77 15.05 10.12
N PRO A 115 -15.89 14.38 8.96
CA PRO A 115 -14.94 14.50 7.86
C PRO A 115 -14.93 15.93 7.27
N LEU A 116 -13.75 16.41 6.90
CA LEU A 116 -13.58 17.76 6.31
C LEU A 116 -13.00 17.73 4.91
N GLN A 117 -11.95 16.94 4.70
CA GLN A 117 -11.27 16.82 3.43
C GLN A 117 -10.53 15.49 3.31
N ILE A 118 -10.29 15.10 2.08
CA ILE A 118 -9.52 13.93 1.69
C ILE A 118 -8.12 14.41 1.27
N LYS A 119 -7.10 13.64 1.64
CA LYS A 119 -5.73 13.81 1.16
C LYS A 119 -5.26 12.50 0.57
N LEU A 120 -4.82 12.54 -0.68
CA LEU A 120 -4.21 11.43 -1.40
C LEU A 120 -2.72 11.69 -1.52
N VAL A 121 -1.91 10.73 -1.13
CA VAL A 121 -0.45 10.85 -1.13
C VAL A 121 0.14 9.69 -1.91
N THR A 122 0.97 10.01 -2.89
CA THR A 122 1.84 9.08 -3.59
C THR A 122 3.30 9.37 -3.23
N ALA A 123 4.24 8.58 -3.73
CA ALA A 123 5.67 8.85 -3.58
C ALA A 123 6.08 10.23 -4.14
N GLU A 124 5.37 10.73 -5.15
CA GLU A 124 5.75 11.92 -5.91
C GLU A 124 4.92 13.16 -5.57
N THR A 125 3.66 12.98 -5.16
CA THR A 125 2.72 14.09 -5.05
C THR A 125 1.68 13.91 -3.94
N GLU A 126 1.14 15.05 -3.48
CA GLU A 126 0.01 15.12 -2.56
C GLU A 126 -1.13 15.89 -3.25
N LYS A 127 -2.35 15.34 -3.18
CA LYS A 127 -3.56 15.99 -3.68
C LYS A 127 -4.67 15.99 -2.65
N ARG A 128 -5.41 17.10 -2.56
CA ARG A 128 -6.49 17.29 -1.59
C ARG A 128 -7.82 17.52 -2.28
N PHE A 129 -8.88 16.93 -1.73
CA PHE A 129 -10.25 17.06 -2.21
C PHE A 129 -11.13 17.52 -1.06
N GLY A 130 -11.90 18.59 -1.33
CA GLY A 130 -12.90 19.07 -0.38
C GLY A 130 -14.14 18.18 -0.38
N LEU A 131 -14.81 18.12 0.75
CA LEU A 131 -16.12 17.47 0.85
C LEU A 131 -17.25 18.47 0.62
N PRO A 132 -18.48 18.02 0.29
CA PRO A 132 -19.64 18.90 0.12
C PRO A 132 -19.90 19.80 1.33
N ASP A 133 -20.50 20.97 1.08
CA ASP A 133 -20.75 22.04 2.08
C ASP A 133 -21.46 21.56 3.36
N ARG A 134 -22.27 20.50 3.29
CA ARG A 134 -22.94 19.95 4.46
C ARG A 134 -21.99 19.48 5.56
N PHE A 135 -20.77 19.02 5.19
CA PHE A 135 -19.74 18.64 6.15
C PHE A 135 -19.14 19.86 6.85
N LEU A 136 -18.89 20.95 6.11
CA LEU A 136 -18.44 22.21 6.68
C LEU A 136 -19.49 22.79 7.65
N LYS A 137 -20.77 22.79 7.25
CA LYS A 137 -21.88 23.21 8.12
C LYS A 137 -21.97 22.37 9.38
N ALA A 138 -21.85 21.06 9.28
CA ALA A 138 -21.85 20.17 10.43
C ALA A 138 -20.65 20.45 11.37
N MET A 139 -19.46 20.68 10.81
CA MET A 139 -18.26 21.05 11.59
C MET A 139 -18.48 22.37 12.34
N GLN A 140 -18.99 23.40 11.66
CA GLN A 140 -19.31 24.69 12.29
C GLN A 140 -20.33 24.54 13.44
N ALA A 141 -21.37 23.72 13.21
CA ALA A 141 -22.37 23.45 14.23
C ALA A 141 -21.81 22.64 15.43
N ALA A 142 -20.78 21.81 15.24
CA ALA A 142 -20.13 21.03 16.28
C ALA A 142 -19.07 21.80 17.07
N GLN A 143 -18.70 22.99 16.60
CA GLN A 143 -17.68 23.83 17.23
C GLN A 143 -18.24 24.52 18.47
N LYS A 144 -17.43 24.53 19.57
CA LYS A 144 -17.71 25.28 20.80
C LYS A 144 -16.78 26.49 20.88
N GLU A 145 -17.16 27.50 21.66
CA GLU A 145 -16.34 28.72 21.86
C GLU A 145 -14.92 28.43 22.39
N ASP A 146 -14.80 27.41 23.24
CA ASP A 146 -13.53 27.04 23.88
C ASP A 146 -12.70 26.04 23.03
N ASP A 147 -13.18 25.64 21.87
CA ASP A 147 -12.50 24.65 21.04
C ASP A 147 -11.23 25.20 20.39
N ASN A 148 -10.12 24.52 20.63
CA ASN A 148 -8.93 24.76 19.83
C ASN A 148 -9.07 24.04 18.48
N TYR A 149 -9.54 24.75 17.48
CA TYR A 149 -9.83 24.24 16.14
C TYR A 149 -8.64 23.52 15.49
N ILE A 150 -7.41 24.00 15.73
CA ILE A 150 -6.20 23.40 15.17
C ILE A 150 -5.92 22.06 15.83
N MET A 151 -6.02 22.00 17.16
CA MET A 151 -5.73 20.78 17.93
C MET A 151 -6.79 19.67 17.76
N LEU A 152 -8.02 20.04 17.42
CA LEU A 152 -9.12 19.08 17.24
C LEU A 152 -9.23 18.52 15.82
N ARG A 153 -8.46 19.08 14.87
CA ARG A 153 -8.30 18.51 13.54
C ARG A 153 -7.30 17.36 13.56
N ARG A 154 -7.72 16.22 13.11
CA ARG A 154 -6.86 15.03 13.04
C ARG A 154 -6.92 14.39 11.67
N TRP A 155 -5.78 13.94 11.17
CA TRP A 155 -5.69 13.09 10.00
C TRP A 155 -5.89 11.64 10.45
N LYS A 156 -6.83 10.97 9.81
CA LYS A 156 -7.09 9.55 9.98
C LYS A 156 -6.61 8.84 8.72
N ASP A 157 -5.75 7.86 8.89
CA ASP A 157 -5.32 6.98 7.82
C ASP A 157 -6.46 6.03 7.44
N MET A 158 -6.73 5.89 6.14
CA MET A 158 -7.75 5.02 5.56
C MET A 158 -7.15 3.90 4.74
N GLY A 159 -5.83 3.71 4.84
CA GLY A 159 -5.07 2.72 4.10
C GLY A 159 -4.85 3.10 2.64
N VAL A 160 -4.47 2.11 1.86
CA VAL A 160 -4.02 2.28 0.47
C VAL A 160 -5.17 2.07 -0.51
N ARG A 161 -5.11 2.83 -1.62
CA ARG A 161 -5.98 2.70 -2.79
C ARG A 161 -5.13 2.67 -4.06
N TYR A 162 -5.77 2.32 -5.18
CA TYR A 162 -5.13 2.16 -6.48
C TYR A 162 -5.92 2.86 -7.56
N GLY A 163 -5.28 3.70 -8.36
CA GLY A 163 -5.90 4.41 -9.48
C GLY A 163 -5.42 5.85 -9.61
N GLU A 164 -5.96 6.54 -10.61
CA GLU A 164 -5.67 7.95 -10.87
C GLU A 164 -6.23 8.83 -9.75
N LEU A 165 -5.44 9.82 -9.31
CA LEU A 165 -5.77 10.64 -8.13
C LEU A 165 -7.12 11.34 -8.23
N GLU A 166 -7.50 11.86 -9.42
CA GLU A 166 -8.79 12.52 -9.65
C GLU A 166 -9.95 11.55 -9.45
N GLN A 167 -9.88 10.39 -10.11
CA GLN A 167 -10.93 9.38 -10.03
C GLN A 167 -11.06 8.81 -8.62
N LEU A 168 -9.93 8.61 -7.94
CA LEU A 168 -9.92 8.18 -6.55
C LEU A 168 -10.52 9.22 -5.62
N GLY A 169 -10.18 10.49 -5.80
CA GLY A 169 -10.73 11.60 -5.01
C GLY A 169 -12.24 11.70 -5.14
N GLU A 170 -12.77 11.57 -6.36
CA GLU A 170 -14.21 11.56 -6.63
C GLU A 170 -14.88 10.31 -5.99
N GLN A 171 -14.32 9.14 -6.21
CA GLN A 171 -14.83 7.89 -5.66
C GLN A 171 -14.88 7.92 -4.14
N ILE A 172 -13.80 8.34 -3.46
CA ILE A 172 -13.74 8.42 -2.00
C ILE A 172 -14.70 9.49 -1.48
N THR A 173 -14.86 10.60 -2.20
CA THR A 173 -15.88 11.61 -1.87
C THR A 173 -17.28 11.01 -1.90
N GLU A 174 -17.62 10.20 -2.91
CA GLU A 174 -18.91 9.50 -2.98
C GLU A 174 -19.07 8.49 -1.83
N GLU A 175 -18.01 7.72 -1.50
CA GLU A 175 -18.00 6.78 -0.39
C GLU A 175 -18.25 7.48 0.96
N ILE A 176 -17.58 8.60 1.21
CA ILE A 176 -17.79 9.43 2.41
C ILE A 176 -19.21 10.00 2.42
N ASN A 177 -19.72 10.49 1.30
CA ASN A 177 -21.09 10.98 1.19
C ASN A 177 -22.11 9.89 1.52
N ALA A 178 -21.87 8.66 1.07
CA ALA A 178 -22.72 7.53 1.38
C ALA A 178 -22.64 7.15 2.88
N THR A 179 -21.44 7.11 3.44
CA THR A 179 -21.19 6.71 4.83
C THR A 179 -21.73 7.72 5.86
N TYR A 180 -21.83 9.02 5.48
CA TYR A 180 -22.28 10.09 6.37
C TYR A 180 -23.57 10.78 5.84
N PRO A 181 -24.75 10.11 5.91
CA PRO A 181 -26.03 10.76 5.64
C PRO A 181 -26.29 11.89 6.64
N GLU A 182 -27.31 12.71 6.37
CA GLU A 182 -27.63 13.88 7.22
C GLU A 182 -27.90 13.49 8.68
N GLU A 183 -28.57 12.37 8.91
CA GLU A 183 -28.88 11.87 10.25
C GLU A 183 -27.60 11.53 11.03
N ARG A 184 -26.61 10.93 10.36
CA ARG A 184 -25.33 10.62 10.98
C ARG A 184 -24.55 11.90 11.30
N LEU A 185 -24.49 12.85 10.36
CA LEU A 185 -23.83 14.15 10.62
C LEU A 185 -24.49 14.88 11.78
N LYS A 186 -25.83 14.92 11.85
CA LYS A 186 -26.56 15.52 12.94
C LYS A 186 -26.26 14.82 14.28
N SER A 187 -26.23 13.51 14.29
CA SER A 187 -25.84 12.73 15.49
C SER A 187 -24.41 13.06 15.94
N LEU A 188 -23.46 13.26 15.02
CA LEU A 188 -22.09 13.65 15.36
C LEU A 188 -22.04 15.08 15.93
N VAL A 189 -22.82 16.01 15.40
CA VAL A 189 -22.96 17.36 15.96
C VAL A 189 -23.51 17.31 17.37
N ASP A 190 -24.59 16.56 17.61
CA ASP A 190 -25.18 16.41 18.94
C ASP A 190 -24.19 15.79 19.93
N ARG A 191 -23.41 14.78 19.48
CA ARG A 191 -22.35 14.15 20.27
C ARG A 191 -21.22 15.12 20.63
N ALA A 192 -20.83 15.99 19.70
CA ALA A 192 -19.77 16.95 19.92
C ALA A 192 -20.06 17.93 21.10
N HIS A 193 -21.34 18.10 21.45
CA HIS A 193 -21.78 18.92 22.57
C HIS A 193 -21.96 18.17 23.90
N ARG A 194 -21.91 16.80 23.87
CA ARG A 194 -22.02 15.96 25.09
C ARG A 194 -20.67 15.77 25.77
N PRO A 195 -20.65 15.42 27.07
CA PRO A 195 -19.43 14.96 27.74
C PRO A 195 -18.88 13.68 27.13
N ILE A 196 -17.55 13.55 27.03
CA ILE A 196 -16.87 12.40 26.44
C ILE A 196 -17.26 11.06 27.10
N THR A 197 -17.62 11.08 28.37
CA THR A 197 -18.02 9.91 29.15
C THR A 197 -19.34 9.27 28.70
N GLU A 198 -20.15 9.97 27.91
CA GLU A 198 -21.47 9.51 27.44
C GLU A 198 -21.49 9.07 25.98
N LEU A 199 -20.32 8.94 25.33
CA LEU A 199 -20.26 8.61 23.91
C LEU A 199 -20.64 7.14 23.68
N PRO A 200 -21.70 6.84 22.90
CA PRO A 200 -22.04 5.47 22.54
C PRO A 200 -20.94 4.88 21.66
N LYS A 201 -20.61 3.61 21.89
CA LYS A 201 -19.74 2.87 20.99
C LYS A 201 -20.40 2.76 19.61
N ARG A 202 -19.57 2.70 18.54
CA ARG A 202 -20.05 2.41 17.19
C ARG A 202 -20.79 1.07 17.21
N THR A 203 -22.04 1.06 16.74
CA THR A 203 -22.80 -0.17 16.63
C THR A 203 -22.40 -0.84 15.32
N LEU A 204 -21.70 -1.97 15.42
CA LEU A 204 -21.46 -2.87 14.32
C LEU A 204 -22.66 -3.79 14.15
N ILE A 205 -22.93 -4.23 12.93
CA ILE A 205 -24.11 -5.02 12.59
C ILE A 205 -23.72 -6.33 11.90
N LYS A 206 -24.45 -7.40 12.20
CA LYS A 206 -24.36 -8.63 11.42
C LYS A 206 -25.27 -8.50 10.20
N LEU A 207 -24.69 -8.66 9.01
CA LEU A 207 -25.43 -8.54 7.76
C LEU A 207 -26.05 -9.87 7.33
N THR A 208 -27.12 -9.75 6.56
CA THR A 208 -27.68 -10.87 5.76
C THR A 208 -27.63 -10.50 4.28
N PRO A 209 -27.56 -11.49 3.37
CA PRO A 209 -27.56 -11.22 1.93
C PRO A 209 -28.75 -10.36 1.46
N GLN A 210 -29.93 -10.53 2.08
CA GLN A 210 -31.15 -9.78 1.73
C GLN A 210 -31.03 -8.29 2.02
N MET A 211 -30.23 -7.89 3.00
CA MET A 211 -30.00 -6.46 3.29
C MET A 211 -29.28 -5.75 2.16
N LEU A 212 -28.53 -6.48 1.31
CA LEU A 212 -27.89 -5.96 0.11
C LEU A 212 -28.80 -5.93 -1.13
N ASP A 213 -30.10 -6.26 -1.01
CA ASP A 213 -31.09 -6.10 -2.09
C ASP A 213 -31.56 -4.64 -2.27
N ASN A 214 -31.13 -3.74 -1.42
CA ASN A 214 -31.52 -2.34 -1.51
C ASN A 214 -31.10 -1.73 -2.86
N PRO A 215 -32.01 -1.04 -3.60
CA PRO A 215 -31.71 -0.46 -4.90
C PRO A 215 -30.70 0.69 -4.82
N ASP A 216 -30.62 1.43 -3.71
CA ASP A 216 -29.63 2.49 -3.51
C ASP A 216 -28.30 1.90 -3.05
N TRP A 217 -27.28 2.00 -3.91
CA TRP A 217 -25.94 1.56 -3.61
C TRP A 217 -25.34 2.23 -2.37
N ARG A 218 -25.77 3.46 -2.04
CA ARG A 218 -25.27 4.18 -0.86
C ARG A 218 -25.69 3.48 0.42
N ILE A 219 -26.91 2.95 0.45
CA ILE A 219 -27.41 2.17 1.58
C ILE A 219 -26.68 0.82 1.66
N ARG A 220 -26.48 0.13 0.53
CA ARG A 220 -25.70 -1.11 0.50
C ARG A 220 -24.27 -0.91 1.00
N PHE A 221 -23.63 0.19 0.56
CA PHE A 221 -22.27 0.55 1.00
C PHE A 221 -22.22 0.87 2.49
N GLN A 222 -23.18 1.65 3.02
CA GLN A 222 -23.32 1.93 4.46
C GLN A 222 -23.44 0.67 5.30
N LEU A 223 -24.31 -0.23 4.87
CA LEU A 223 -24.53 -1.51 5.56
C LEU A 223 -23.22 -2.30 5.61
N LEU A 224 -22.54 -2.45 4.49
CA LEU A 224 -21.28 -3.19 4.40
C LEU A 224 -20.18 -2.52 5.25
N GLU A 225 -20.09 -1.18 5.24
CA GLU A 225 -19.12 -0.42 6.06
C GLU A 225 -19.38 -0.55 7.58
N GLN A 226 -20.61 -0.85 7.98
CA GLN A 226 -21.00 -1.08 9.38
C GLN A 226 -20.94 -2.56 9.78
N MET A 227 -20.58 -3.46 8.86
CA MET A 227 -20.46 -4.87 9.15
C MET A 227 -19.47 -5.10 10.32
N ASP A 228 -19.80 -6.02 11.20
CA ASP A 228 -18.89 -6.51 12.24
C ASP A 228 -17.67 -7.23 11.62
N ASP A 229 -16.67 -7.54 12.44
CA ASP A 229 -15.50 -8.27 11.98
C ASP A 229 -15.92 -9.54 11.21
N PRO A 230 -15.49 -9.67 9.95
CA PRO A 230 -16.01 -10.73 9.08
C PRO A 230 -15.55 -12.11 9.52
N THR A 231 -16.45 -13.06 9.39
CA THR A 231 -16.25 -14.47 9.71
C THR A 231 -16.66 -15.34 8.53
N LEU A 232 -16.38 -16.65 8.61
CA LEU A 232 -16.83 -17.61 7.59
C LEU A 232 -18.36 -17.67 7.40
N GLU A 233 -19.12 -17.29 8.41
CA GLU A 233 -20.58 -17.24 8.31
C GLU A 233 -21.05 -16.11 7.37
N ASP A 234 -20.20 -15.10 7.14
CA ASP A 234 -20.51 -13.94 6.33
C ASP A 234 -20.16 -14.14 4.83
N LEU A 235 -19.58 -15.29 4.44
CA LEU A 235 -19.26 -15.59 3.04
C LEU A 235 -20.46 -15.36 2.09
N PRO A 236 -21.71 -15.76 2.40
CA PRO A 236 -22.84 -15.51 1.50
C PRO A 236 -23.13 -14.01 1.29
N VAL A 237 -22.86 -13.16 2.29
CA VAL A 237 -23.00 -11.70 2.19
C VAL A 237 -21.89 -11.14 1.30
N LEU A 238 -20.64 -11.58 1.51
CA LEU A 238 -19.48 -11.11 0.76
C LEU A 238 -19.52 -11.58 -0.69
N GLU A 239 -19.97 -12.81 -0.96
CA GLU A 239 -20.22 -13.32 -2.32
C GLU A 239 -21.21 -12.42 -3.06
N LYS A 240 -22.34 -12.11 -2.44
CA LYS A 240 -23.34 -11.19 -3.02
C LYS A 240 -22.76 -9.80 -3.24
N ALA A 241 -21.97 -9.27 -2.31
CA ALA A 241 -21.33 -7.98 -2.43
C ALA A 241 -20.29 -7.93 -3.58
N LEU A 242 -19.64 -9.05 -3.92
CA LEU A 242 -18.74 -9.16 -5.09
C LEU A 242 -19.47 -9.03 -6.42
N GLU A 243 -20.77 -9.27 -6.47
CA GLU A 243 -21.59 -9.13 -7.68
C GLU A 243 -22.18 -7.72 -7.84
N ASP A 244 -21.97 -6.82 -6.87
CA ASP A 244 -22.52 -5.46 -6.91
C ASP A 244 -22.07 -4.68 -8.14
N GLU A 245 -22.94 -3.83 -8.66
CA GLU A 245 -22.64 -2.92 -9.77
C GLU A 245 -21.55 -1.90 -9.39
N LYS A 246 -21.49 -1.47 -8.10
CA LYS A 246 -20.56 -0.45 -7.61
C LYS A 246 -19.21 -1.07 -7.20
N SER A 247 -18.15 -0.61 -7.82
CA SER A 247 -16.79 -1.11 -7.55
C SER A 247 -16.34 -0.92 -6.09
N SER A 248 -16.80 0.15 -5.43
CA SER A 248 -16.51 0.41 -4.01
C SER A 248 -17.02 -0.72 -3.11
N ILE A 249 -18.22 -1.26 -3.41
CA ILE A 249 -18.81 -2.38 -2.66
C ILE A 249 -18.04 -3.65 -2.91
N ARG A 250 -17.75 -3.98 -4.19
CA ARG A 250 -16.95 -5.17 -4.54
C ARG A 250 -15.55 -5.13 -3.91
N ARG A 251 -14.90 -3.93 -3.94
CA ARG A 251 -13.58 -3.78 -3.31
C ARG A 251 -13.65 -3.98 -1.80
N LEU A 252 -14.66 -3.43 -1.12
CA LEU A 252 -14.82 -3.59 0.32
C LEU A 252 -15.08 -5.06 0.68
N ALA A 253 -15.86 -5.78 -0.14
CA ALA A 253 -16.06 -7.22 0.03
C ALA A 253 -14.75 -8.00 -0.08
N VAL A 254 -13.89 -7.68 -1.07
CA VAL A 254 -12.55 -8.28 -1.21
C VAL A 254 -11.71 -8.03 0.04
N VAL A 255 -11.68 -6.79 0.56
CA VAL A 255 -10.94 -6.46 1.78
C VAL A 255 -11.42 -7.29 2.97
N TYR A 256 -12.73 -7.44 3.15
CA TYR A 256 -13.28 -8.27 4.22
C TYR A 256 -12.96 -9.76 4.05
N LEU A 257 -12.95 -10.28 2.81
CA LEU A 257 -12.48 -11.66 2.56
C LEU A 257 -11.03 -11.85 2.99
N GLY A 258 -10.17 -10.85 2.74
CA GLY A 258 -8.77 -10.86 3.19
C GLY A 258 -8.58 -10.85 4.71
N MET A 259 -9.59 -10.44 5.46
CA MET A 259 -9.57 -10.48 6.94
C MET A 259 -9.92 -11.87 7.52
N ILE A 260 -10.45 -12.78 6.69
CA ILE A 260 -10.82 -14.13 7.11
C ILE A 260 -9.66 -15.07 6.83
N GLU A 261 -8.95 -15.50 7.86
CA GLU A 261 -7.77 -16.38 7.75
C GLU A 261 -8.18 -17.86 7.52
N ASP A 262 -8.87 -18.11 6.40
CA ASP A 262 -9.35 -19.47 6.04
C ASP A 262 -9.34 -19.65 4.51
N GLN A 263 -8.86 -20.81 4.04
CA GLN A 263 -8.76 -21.14 2.60
C GLN A 263 -10.10 -21.13 1.86
N ARG A 264 -11.22 -21.24 2.55
CA ARG A 264 -12.57 -21.17 1.96
C ARG A 264 -12.88 -19.84 1.30
N VAL A 265 -12.11 -18.76 1.59
CA VAL A 265 -12.24 -17.46 0.92
C VAL A 265 -11.62 -17.45 -0.48
N LEU A 266 -10.70 -18.37 -0.78
CA LEU A 266 -9.93 -18.36 -2.02
C LEU A 266 -10.79 -18.31 -3.30
N PRO A 267 -11.86 -19.10 -3.46
CA PRO A 267 -12.71 -19.00 -4.66
C PRO A 267 -13.28 -17.61 -4.90
N LEU A 268 -13.66 -16.89 -3.83
CA LEU A 268 -14.19 -15.52 -3.91
C LEU A 268 -13.09 -14.50 -4.19
N LEU A 269 -11.89 -14.67 -3.63
CA LEU A 269 -10.72 -13.85 -3.98
C LEU A 269 -10.31 -14.06 -5.45
N TYR A 270 -10.43 -15.28 -6.00
CA TYR A 270 -10.20 -15.54 -7.42
C TYR A 270 -11.22 -14.83 -8.31
N GLN A 271 -12.47 -14.69 -7.86
CA GLN A 271 -13.45 -13.83 -8.53
C GLN A 271 -12.99 -12.37 -8.50
N GLY A 272 -12.48 -11.90 -7.37
CA GLY A 272 -11.89 -10.56 -7.21
C GLY A 272 -10.71 -10.31 -8.16
N LEU A 273 -9.81 -11.27 -8.36
CA LEU A 273 -8.70 -11.19 -9.34
C LEU A 273 -9.17 -11.01 -10.78
N ARG A 274 -10.41 -11.41 -11.10
CA ARG A 274 -11.01 -11.32 -12.44
C ARG A 274 -11.98 -10.14 -12.57
N ASP A 275 -12.05 -9.26 -11.56
CA ASP A 275 -12.97 -8.11 -11.58
C ASP A 275 -12.69 -7.19 -12.78
N LYS A 276 -13.74 -6.54 -13.25
CA LYS A 276 -13.65 -5.58 -14.36
C LYS A 276 -12.81 -4.34 -14.06
N THR A 277 -12.62 -4.00 -12.75
CA THR A 277 -11.88 -2.81 -12.31
C THR A 277 -10.54 -3.15 -11.70
N VAL A 278 -9.53 -2.37 -12.04
CA VAL A 278 -8.16 -2.55 -11.53
C VAL A 278 -8.09 -2.49 -9.99
N PRO A 279 -8.74 -1.54 -9.30
CA PRO A 279 -8.67 -1.45 -7.85
C PRO A 279 -9.18 -2.70 -7.12
N VAL A 280 -10.19 -3.38 -7.67
CA VAL A 280 -10.71 -4.63 -7.08
C VAL A 280 -9.73 -5.77 -7.33
N ARG A 281 -9.20 -5.92 -8.56
CA ARG A 281 -8.21 -6.95 -8.87
C ARG A 281 -6.93 -6.80 -8.05
N ARG A 282 -6.45 -5.55 -7.89
CA ARG A 282 -5.26 -5.28 -7.08
C ARG A 282 -5.51 -5.59 -5.59
N ALA A 283 -6.64 -5.18 -5.03
CA ALA A 283 -7.01 -5.51 -3.64
C ALA A 283 -7.10 -7.03 -3.42
N ALA A 284 -7.60 -7.78 -4.40
CA ALA A 284 -7.62 -9.25 -4.31
C ALA A 284 -6.19 -9.84 -4.26
N GLY A 285 -5.27 -9.30 -5.05
CA GLY A 285 -3.86 -9.67 -5.00
C GLY A 285 -3.21 -9.34 -3.65
N ASP A 286 -3.53 -8.19 -3.05
CA ASP A 286 -3.04 -7.83 -1.73
C ASP A 286 -3.54 -8.80 -0.66
N CYS A 287 -4.85 -9.13 -0.68
CA CYS A 287 -5.42 -10.10 0.25
C CYS A 287 -4.79 -11.50 0.11
N LEU A 288 -4.48 -11.95 -1.10
CA LEU A 288 -3.79 -13.23 -1.31
C LEU A 288 -2.38 -13.23 -0.70
N SER A 289 -1.63 -12.12 -0.84
CA SER A 289 -0.31 -12.01 -0.20
C SER A 289 -0.42 -11.94 1.32
N ASP A 290 -1.37 -11.19 1.87
CA ASP A 290 -1.56 -11.10 3.32
C ASP A 290 -1.93 -12.46 3.93
N LEU A 291 -2.80 -13.22 3.27
CA LEU A 291 -3.17 -14.58 3.68
C LEU A 291 -2.04 -15.59 3.48
N GLY A 292 -1.23 -15.44 2.44
CA GLY A 292 -0.06 -16.26 2.18
C GLY A 292 -0.36 -17.73 1.89
N PHE A 293 -1.55 -18.06 1.35
CA PHE A 293 -1.93 -19.43 1.02
C PHE A 293 -1.31 -19.88 -0.30
N PRO A 294 -0.38 -20.87 -0.30
CA PRO A 294 0.26 -21.36 -1.53
C PRO A 294 -0.73 -21.93 -2.56
N GLU A 295 -1.90 -22.39 -2.13
CA GLU A 295 -2.95 -22.92 -3.01
C GLU A 295 -3.42 -21.89 -4.04
N ALA A 296 -3.21 -20.60 -3.80
CA ALA A 296 -3.57 -19.53 -4.71
C ALA A 296 -2.54 -19.29 -5.83
N MET A 297 -1.35 -19.93 -5.80
CA MET A 297 -0.26 -19.62 -6.72
C MET A 297 -0.63 -19.81 -8.20
N HIS A 298 -1.42 -20.84 -8.56
CA HIS A 298 -1.83 -21.07 -9.94
C HIS A 298 -2.87 -20.05 -10.46
N GLU A 299 -3.76 -19.56 -9.59
CA GLU A 299 -4.68 -18.48 -9.99
C GLU A 299 -3.97 -17.13 -10.03
N ALA A 300 -3.07 -16.88 -9.10
CA ALA A 300 -2.25 -15.67 -9.11
C ALA A 300 -1.31 -15.60 -10.32
N SER A 301 -0.75 -16.73 -10.77
CA SER A 301 0.11 -16.74 -11.96
C SER A 301 -0.61 -16.29 -13.23
N LYS A 302 -1.93 -16.48 -13.36
CA LYS A 302 -2.72 -15.96 -14.48
C LYS A 302 -2.77 -14.43 -14.49
N ALA A 303 -2.64 -13.79 -13.34
CA ALA A 303 -2.62 -12.34 -13.21
C ALA A 303 -1.29 -11.71 -13.68
N LEU A 304 -0.24 -12.48 -13.96
CA LEU A 304 0.96 -12.02 -14.65
C LEU A 304 0.67 -11.50 -16.07
N ALA A 305 -0.46 -11.92 -16.68
CA ALA A 305 -0.93 -11.44 -17.99
C ALA A 305 -1.97 -10.30 -17.87
N ASP A 306 -2.20 -9.72 -16.69
CA ASP A 306 -3.15 -8.62 -16.51
C ASP A 306 -2.74 -7.39 -17.34
N LYS A 307 -3.74 -6.64 -17.83
CA LYS A 307 -3.51 -5.39 -18.56
C LYS A 307 -2.86 -4.30 -17.68
N SER A 308 -3.09 -4.35 -16.37
CA SER A 308 -2.58 -3.37 -15.42
C SER A 308 -1.25 -3.81 -14.81
N ARG A 309 -0.23 -2.97 -14.95
CA ARG A 309 1.09 -3.21 -14.38
C ARG A 309 1.07 -3.44 -12.87
N ILE A 310 0.23 -2.72 -12.12
CA ILE A 310 0.14 -2.87 -10.67
C ILE A 310 -0.49 -4.21 -10.23
N VAL A 311 -1.31 -4.82 -11.08
CA VAL A 311 -1.86 -6.17 -10.84
C VAL A 311 -0.81 -7.22 -11.18
N ARG A 312 -0.10 -7.09 -12.32
CA ARG A 312 0.99 -7.99 -12.71
C ARG A 312 2.11 -7.99 -11.66
N TRP A 313 2.49 -6.79 -11.21
CA TRP A 313 3.51 -6.65 -10.16
C TRP A 313 3.10 -7.39 -8.88
N ARG A 314 1.85 -7.22 -8.42
CA ARG A 314 1.38 -7.88 -7.20
C ARG A 314 1.31 -9.40 -7.34
N ALA A 315 0.95 -9.88 -8.52
CA ALA A 315 1.00 -11.31 -8.82
C ALA A 315 2.44 -11.85 -8.75
N ALA A 316 3.40 -11.14 -9.34
CA ALA A 316 4.82 -11.51 -9.28
C ALA A 316 5.37 -11.50 -7.83
N MET A 317 4.97 -10.51 -7.03
CA MET A 317 5.33 -10.42 -5.60
C MET A 317 4.77 -11.59 -4.81
N PHE A 318 3.50 -11.92 -4.98
CA PHE A 318 2.89 -13.09 -4.35
C PHE A 318 3.62 -14.40 -4.72
N LEU A 319 3.97 -14.58 -6.00
CA LEU A 319 4.72 -15.75 -6.46
C LEU A 319 6.16 -15.76 -5.94
N TYR A 320 6.77 -14.61 -5.71
CA TYR A 320 8.04 -14.51 -4.99
C TYR A 320 7.89 -14.95 -3.52
N GLU A 321 6.77 -14.61 -2.86
CA GLU A 321 6.52 -14.94 -1.46
C GLU A 321 6.24 -16.43 -1.21
N VAL A 322 5.45 -17.08 -2.10
CA VAL A 322 4.92 -18.44 -1.86
C VAL A 322 5.13 -19.43 -3.00
N GLY A 323 5.56 -18.97 -4.19
CA GLY A 323 5.66 -19.81 -5.39
C GLY A 323 6.67 -20.94 -5.26
N ASP A 324 6.43 -22.01 -5.99
CA ASP A 324 7.32 -23.17 -6.16
C ASP A 324 7.63 -23.41 -7.65
N GLU A 325 8.33 -24.51 -7.97
CA GLU A 325 8.72 -24.87 -9.33
C GLU A 325 7.53 -24.97 -10.32
N SER A 326 6.32 -25.23 -9.84
CA SER A 326 5.13 -25.38 -10.68
C SER A 326 4.71 -24.09 -11.40
N VAL A 327 5.10 -22.91 -10.87
CA VAL A 327 4.79 -21.61 -11.44
C VAL A 327 5.92 -21.04 -12.31
N LEU A 328 7.09 -21.67 -12.37
CA LEU A 328 8.21 -21.25 -13.21
C LEU A 328 7.85 -21.05 -14.70
N PRO A 329 7.05 -21.93 -15.33
CA PRO A 329 6.64 -21.71 -16.73
C PRO A 329 5.92 -20.38 -16.95
N ALA A 330 5.00 -20.03 -16.05
CA ALA A 330 4.26 -18.77 -16.15
C ALA A 330 5.15 -17.54 -15.88
N LEU A 331 6.05 -17.63 -14.91
CA LEU A 331 7.03 -16.58 -14.63
C LEU A 331 7.97 -16.35 -15.81
N LYS A 332 8.50 -17.42 -16.41
CA LYS A 332 9.39 -17.33 -17.59
C LYS A 332 8.68 -16.78 -18.82
N GLU A 333 7.40 -17.09 -19.03
CA GLU A 333 6.61 -16.51 -20.10
C GLU A 333 6.46 -14.99 -19.93
N ALA A 334 6.34 -14.51 -18.68
CA ALA A 334 6.18 -13.10 -18.34
C ALA A 334 7.53 -12.36 -18.07
N GLU A 335 8.68 -13.03 -18.18
CA GLU A 335 10.01 -12.51 -17.78
C GLU A 335 10.39 -11.20 -18.48
N ASN A 336 9.89 -10.97 -19.70
CA ASN A 336 10.18 -9.77 -20.48
C ASN A 336 9.04 -8.75 -20.40
N ASP A 337 8.46 -8.54 -19.22
CA ASP A 337 7.43 -7.53 -19.01
C ASP A 337 7.93 -6.14 -19.41
N PRO A 338 7.10 -5.32 -20.09
CA PRO A 338 7.50 -3.98 -20.52
C PRO A 338 7.73 -3.00 -19.34
N GLU A 339 7.18 -3.28 -18.15
CA GLU A 339 7.37 -2.46 -16.96
C GLU A 339 8.54 -2.99 -16.15
N PHE A 340 9.49 -2.13 -15.86
CA PHE A 340 10.73 -2.49 -15.18
C PHE A 340 10.48 -3.15 -13.81
N GLU A 341 9.62 -2.57 -12.98
CA GLU A 341 9.31 -3.06 -11.65
C GLU A 341 8.65 -4.45 -11.67
N VAL A 342 7.83 -4.71 -12.70
CA VAL A 342 7.22 -6.02 -12.90
C VAL A 342 8.27 -7.03 -13.35
N GLN A 343 9.08 -6.67 -14.34
CA GLN A 343 10.16 -7.51 -14.86
C GLN A 343 11.13 -7.90 -13.74
N LEU A 344 11.54 -6.92 -12.92
CA LEU A 344 12.46 -7.15 -11.82
C LEU A 344 11.87 -8.13 -10.79
N GLN A 345 10.60 -7.93 -10.39
CA GLN A 345 9.94 -8.81 -9.44
C GLN A 345 9.79 -10.25 -9.98
N ILE A 346 9.51 -10.39 -11.27
CA ILE A 346 9.43 -11.71 -11.91
C ILE A 346 10.80 -12.40 -11.88
N LYS A 347 11.88 -11.70 -12.23
CA LYS A 347 13.23 -12.25 -12.19
C LYS A 347 13.63 -12.69 -10.78
N MET A 348 13.33 -11.89 -9.77
CA MET A 348 13.54 -12.26 -8.37
C MET A 348 12.79 -13.54 -7.99
N ALA A 349 11.53 -13.68 -8.43
CA ALA A 349 10.75 -14.89 -8.18
C ALA A 349 11.36 -16.12 -8.84
N ILE A 350 11.79 -16.01 -10.11
CA ILE A 350 12.45 -17.08 -10.86
C ILE A 350 13.73 -17.51 -10.14
N GLU A 351 14.62 -16.56 -9.82
CA GLU A 351 15.91 -16.84 -9.18
C GLU A 351 15.73 -17.52 -7.83
N ARG A 352 14.85 -16.98 -6.97
CA ARG A 352 14.54 -17.61 -5.68
C ARG A 352 14.11 -19.07 -5.81
N ILE A 353 13.22 -19.35 -6.80
CA ILE A 353 12.69 -20.69 -6.99
C ILE A 353 13.74 -21.63 -7.59
N GLU A 354 14.51 -21.19 -8.61
CA GLU A 354 15.55 -21.99 -9.26
C GLU A 354 16.74 -22.30 -8.33
N GLU A 355 17.07 -21.39 -7.42
CA GLU A 355 18.09 -21.63 -6.39
C GLU A 355 17.60 -22.53 -5.24
N GLY A 356 16.35 -22.94 -5.26
CA GLY A 356 15.74 -23.76 -4.21
C GLY A 356 15.65 -23.07 -2.86
N GLN A 357 15.66 -21.73 -2.85
CA GLN A 357 15.50 -20.97 -1.60
C GLN A 357 14.07 -21.15 -1.08
N ALA A 358 13.96 -21.39 0.24
CA ALA A 358 12.68 -21.55 0.89
C ALA A 358 11.83 -20.27 0.73
N ALA A 359 10.54 -20.45 0.45
CA ALA A 359 9.57 -19.37 0.45
C ALA A 359 9.53 -18.72 1.83
N LYS A 360 9.77 -17.43 1.90
CA LYS A 360 9.81 -16.67 3.17
C LYS A 360 8.42 -16.35 3.72
N GLY A 361 7.38 -16.57 2.93
CA GLY A 361 6.02 -16.13 3.22
C GLY A 361 5.84 -14.62 3.02
N SER A 362 4.63 -14.12 3.28
CA SER A 362 4.38 -12.69 3.21
C SER A 362 5.21 -11.92 4.24
N ILE A 363 5.53 -10.67 3.95
CA ILE A 363 6.25 -9.77 4.87
C ILE A 363 5.52 -9.64 6.20
N TRP A 364 4.19 -9.58 6.15
CA TRP A 364 3.35 -9.59 7.35
C TRP A 364 3.59 -10.83 8.23
N LYS A 365 3.67 -12.00 7.63
CA LYS A 365 3.96 -13.26 8.33
C LYS A 365 5.36 -13.23 8.94
N GLN A 366 6.36 -12.77 8.19
CA GLN A 366 7.74 -12.62 8.69
C GLN A 366 7.82 -11.64 9.87
N MET A 367 7.11 -10.50 9.81
CA MET A 367 7.06 -9.52 10.91
C MET A 367 6.37 -10.10 12.15
N THR A 368 5.29 -10.87 11.97
CA THR A 368 4.58 -11.52 13.09
C THR A 368 5.43 -12.58 13.75
N GLU A 369 6.14 -13.39 12.97
CA GLU A 369 7.07 -14.40 13.48
C GLU A 369 8.28 -13.78 14.20
N ALA A 370 8.79 -12.65 13.71
CA ALA A 370 9.87 -11.90 14.34
C ALA A 370 9.46 -11.29 15.70
N ARG A 371 8.19 -10.89 15.85
CA ARG A 371 7.64 -10.37 17.12
C ARG A 371 7.40 -11.45 18.16
N ASN A 372 7.22 -12.69 17.75
CA ASN A 372 6.92 -13.84 18.63
C ASN A 372 8.19 -14.59 19.07
N LYS A 373 9.37 -14.19 18.59
CA LYS A 373 10.70 -14.62 19.05
C LYS A 373 11.27 -13.63 20.04
#